data_56cf79504e624794b6049cec26d3496d
#
_entry.id   56cf79504e624794b6049cec26d3496d
#
_cell.length_a   1.000
_cell.length_b   1.000
_cell.length_c   1.000
_cell.angle_alpha   90.00
_cell.angle_beta   90.00
_cell.angle_gamma   90.00
#
_symmetry.space_group_name_H-M   'P 1'
#
loop_
_entity.id
_entity.type
_entity.pdbx_description
1 polymer ?
#
loop_
_entity_poly.entity_id
_entity_poly.type
_entity_poly.pdbx_seq_one_letter_code
_entity_poly.pdbx_strand_id
1 'polypeptide(L)' 'MTYKRFYKLLNRLPVHDDEMKERLVLQYTGGRTSSLRGMTATEYDTMC' A
#
# COMPACT_ATOMS: atom_id res chain seq x y z
N MET A 1 0.42 9.98 10.23
CA MET A 1 -0.13 8.69 9.81
C MET A 1 0.93 7.61 9.95
N THR A 2 0.59 6.47 10.50
CA THR A 2 1.50 5.33 10.60
C THR A 2 1.12 4.28 9.57
N TYR A 3 2.11 3.57 9.06
CA TYR A 3 1.88 2.53 8.06
C TYR A 3 2.00 1.12 8.65
N LYS A 4 1.94 1.01 9.98
CA LYS A 4 2.09 -0.27 10.65
C LYS A 4 1.06 -1.30 10.22
N ARG A 5 -0.19 -0.88 10.05
CA ARG A 5 -1.28 -1.76 9.63
C ARG A 5 -1.01 -2.34 8.24
N PHE A 6 -0.55 -1.52 7.31
CA PHE A 6 -0.22 -1.95 5.97
C PHE A 6 0.94 -2.96 5.98
N TYR A 7 2.01 -2.66 6.67
CA TYR A 7 3.17 -3.55 6.72
C TYR A 7 2.84 -4.88 7.41
N LYS A 8 1.98 -4.86 8.41
CA LYS A 8 1.52 -6.08 9.05
C LYS A 8 0.76 -6.98 8.08
N LEU A 9 -0.09 -6.40 7.26
CA LEU A 9 -0.83 -7.15 6.24
C LEU A 9 0.10 -7.63 5.13
N LEU A 10 1.02 -6.78 4.71
CA LEU A 10 1.98 -7.11 3.66
C LEU A 10 2.85 -8.31 4.05
N ASN A 11 3.26 -8.40 5.31
CA ASN A 11 4.09 -9.49 5.81
C ASN A 11 3.38 -10.84 5.81
N ARG A 12 2.07 -10.86 5.66
CA ARG A 12 1.30 -12.11 5.54
C ARG A 12 1.36 -12.71 4.14
N LEU A 13 1.79 -11.92 3.16
CA LEU A 13 1.87 -12.39 1.78
C LEU A 13 3.15 -13.22 1.60
N PRO A 14 3.12 -14.25 0.73
CA PRO A 14 4.32 -15.05 0.44
C PRO A 14 5.41 -14.22 -0.22
N VAL A 15 5.03 -13.16 -0.94
CA VAL A 15 5.97 -12.22 -1.55
C VAL A 15 5.61 -10.83 -1.04
N HIS A 16 6.57 -10.14 -0.40
CA HIS A 16 6.34 -8.82 0.18
C HIS A 16 7.57 -7.92 0.01
N ASP A 17 8.05 -7.83 -1.22
CA ASP A 17 9.15 -6.94 -1.57
C ASP A 17 8.63 -5.54 -1.95
N ASP A 18 9.57 -4.63 -2.29
CA ASP A 18 9.21 -3.27 -2.64
C ASP A 18 8.35 -3.20 -3.90
N GLU A 19 8.59 -4.09 -4.84
CA GLU A 19 7.80 -4.16 -6.07
C GLU A 19 6.34 -4.48 -5.77
N MET A 20 6.09 -5.44 -4.90
CA MET A 20 4.74 -5.82 -4.50
C MET A 20 4.02 -4.66 -3.81
N LYS A 21 4.74 -3.96 -2.94
CA LYS A 21 4.20 -2.78 -2.26
C LYS A 21 3.79 -1.71 -3.27
N GLU A 22 4.65 -1.44 -4.24
CA GLU A 22 4.38 -0.44 -5.27
C GLU A 22 3.16 -0.82 -6.11
N ARG A 23 3.02 -2.09 -6.47
CA ARG A 23 1.87 -2.57 -7.23
C ARG A 23 0.57 -2.37 -6.48
N LEU A 24 0.56 -2.68 -5.19
CA LEU A 24 -0.62 -2.50 -4.37
C LEU A 24 -1.03 -1.02 -4.29
N VAL A 25 -0.06 -0.15 -4.08
CA VAL A 25 -0.32 1.29 -4.01
C VAL A 25 -0.85 1.80 -5.35
N LEU A 26 -0.24 1.39 -6.46
CA LEU A 26 -0.72 1.76 -7.79
C LEU A 26 -2.15 1.30 -8.03
N GLN A 27 -2.47 0.07 -7.62
CA GLN A 27 -3.80 -0.50 -7.81
C GLN A 27 -4.86 0.30 -7.05
N TYR A 28 -4.59 0.65 -5.82
CA TYR A 28 -5.56 1.34 -4.97
C TYR A 28 -5.61 2.85 -5.19
N THR A 29 -4.65 3.41 -5.92
CA THR A 29 -4.67 4.82 -6.28
C THR A 29 -5.07 5.04 -7.75
N GLY A 30 -5.42 3.96 -8.45
CA GLY A 30 -5.77 4.05 -9.87
C GLY A 30 -4.61 4.43 -10.77
N GLY A 31 -3.38 4.09 -10.35
CA GLY A 31 -2.17 4.43 -11.09
C GLY A 31 -1.63 5.83 -10.81
N ARG A 32 -2.22 6.54 -9.85
CA ARG A 32 -1.83 7.91 -9.54
C ARG A 32 -0.46 8.00 -8.88
N THR A 33 -0.16 7.05 -8.01
CA THR A 33 1.12 7.03 -7.29
C THR A 33 1.48 5.60 -6.90
N SER A 34 2.78 5.33 -6.76
CA SER A 34 3.28 4.08 -6.22
C SER A 34 3.84 4.25 -4.80
N SER A 35 3.68 5.44 -4.22
CA SER A 35 4.22 5.77 -2.91
C SER A 35 3.10 5.87 -1.87
N LEU A 36 3.33 5.27 -0.70
CA LEU A 36 2.39 5.39 0.41
C LEU A 36 2.15 6.84 0.81
N ARG A 37 3.16 7.68 0.67
CA ARG A 37 3.05 9.10 0.98
C ARG A 37 2.13 9.85 0.01
N GLY A 38 1.95 9.32 -1.19
CA GLY A 38 1.05 9.91 -2.18
C GLY A 38 -0.39 9.48 -2.00
N MET A 39 -0.67 8.53 -1.11
CA MET A 39 -2.03 8.05 -0.86
C MET A 39 -2.77 8.99 0.10
N THR A 40 -4.06 9.17 -0.16
CA THR A 40 -4.92 9.83 0.82
C THR A 40 -5.27 8.85 1.93
N ALA A 41 -5.78 9.37 3.05
CA ALA A 41 -6.22 8.52 4.16
C ALA A 41 -7.32 7.54 3.71
N THR A 42 -8.22 7.99 2.84
CA THR A 42 -9.29 7.14 2.31
C THR A 42 -8.73 6.00 1.46
N GLU A 43 -7.77 6.31 0.60
CA GLU A 43 -7.12 5.28 -0.23
C GLU A 43 -6.41 4.25 0.64
N TYR A 44 -5.69 4.71 1.64
CA TYR A 44 -4.99 3.83 2.57
C TYR A 44 -5.95 2.92 3.31
N ASP A 45 -7.05 3.45 3.82
CA ASP A 45 -8.06 2.66 4.53
C ASP A 45 -8.70 1.62 3.62
N THR A 46 -8.95 1.97 2.35
CA THR A 46 -9.52 1.04 1.38
C THR A 46 -8.54 -0.10 1.09
N MET A 47 -7.25 0.20 1.02
CA MET A 47 -6.21 -0.81 0.81
C MET A 47 -6.08 -1.76 1.99
N CYS A 48 -6.22 -1.27 3.18
CA CYS A 48 -6.22 -2.08 4.38
C CYS A 48 -7.64 -2.55 4.71
#